data_5116436c7cc541982a822d9a6c83d05d
#
_entry.id   5116436c7cc541982a822d9a6c83d05d
#
_cell.length_a   1.000
_cell.length_b   1.000
_cell.length_c   1.000
_cell.angle_alpha   90.00
_cell.angle_beta   90.00
_cell.angle_gamma   90.00
#
_symmetry.space_group_name_H-M   'P 1'
#
loop_
_entity.id
_entity.type
_entity.pdbx_description
1 polymer ?
#
loop_
_entity_poly.entity_id
_entity_poly.type
_entity_poly.pdbx_seq_one_letter_code
_entity_poly.pdbx_strand_id
1 'polypeptide(L)'
;MSIRQLRTLIAVRDQGSFSAAAEACFITHAAVSQQMKVLERDWDIQLFDRRRRSPQLTPLGKAMAAKAEAVVRAYDAIVPSVRDAGALQGDIQLGAVPTTLTGLVPLAVSRLKLRFDAVRVVIQPGLSTQLLQQIDRGNLDAAVITEPAKLPRQMKSRFIADEPLHLLAPQQTESDDPFLLLRRHPFIRFDRDAVVGQMIQAWLLDHNIRVNDSMELEGLEAISSMVAAGLGVSIVPARCVREMNPMPVKQLSLGPDGPVRRLSLVWREDNPRPRMVDAVGTALETAVSIGAFCPPDPKG
;
A
#
# COMPACT_ATOMS: atom_id res chain seq x y z
N MET A 1 4.60 -27.80 18.33
CA MET A 1 4.37 -26.40 17.94
C MET A 1 3.02 -25.92 18.43
N SER A 2 2.89 -24.66 18.98
CA SER A 2 1.65 -24.06 19.44
C SER A 2 1.54 -22.58 19.00
N ILE A 3 0.30 -22.04 18.93
CA ILE A 3 0.05 -20.62 18.62
C ILE A 3 0.77 -19.67 19.58
N ARG A 4 0.89 -20.06 20.87
CA ARG A 4 1.63 -19.26 21.87
C ARG A 4 3.11 -19.12 21.49
N GLN A 5 3.75 -20.21 21.02
CA GLN A 5 5.14 -20.18 20.57
C GLN A 5 5.32 -19.31 19.31
N LEU A 6 4.35 -19.32 18.39
CA LEU A 6 4.36 -18.44 17.22
C LEU A 6 4.25 -16.97 17.62
N ARG A 7 3.35 -16.63 18.56
CA ARG A 7 3.24 -15.26 19.11
C ARG A 7 4.53 -14.80 19.79
N THR A 8 5.18 -15.69 20.53
CA THR A 8 6.47 -15.39 21.15
C THR A 8 7.58 -15.15 20.10
N LEU A 9 7.61 -15.93 19.02
CA LEU A 9 8.57 -15.71 17.92
C LEU A 9 8.35 -14.35 17.24
N ILE A 10 7.09 -13.97 17.01
CA ILE A 10 6.73 -12.65 16.46
C ILE A 10 7.19 -11.54 17.42
N ALA A 11 6.90 -11.68 18.72
CA ALA A 11 7.34 -10.71 19.72
C ALA A 11 8.87 -10.55 19.76
N VAL A 12 9.63 -11.65 19.61
CA VAL A 12 11.10 -11.58 19.55
C VAL A 12 11.57 -10.81 18.30
N ARG A 13 10.91 -11.00 17.16
CA ARG A 13 11.21 -10.22 15.95
C ARG A 13 10.97 -8.73 16.17
N ASP A 14 9.83 -8.37 16.74
CA ASP A 14 9.36 -7.00 16.84
C ASP A 14 10.09 -6.21 17.94
N GLN A 15 10.40 -6.88 19.06
CA GLN A 15 11.09 -6.29 20.22
C GLN A 15 12.63 -6.39 20.13
N GLY A 16 13.17 -7.19 19.22
CA GLY A 16 14.61 -7.32 18.96
C GLY A 16 15.41 -8.06 20.04
N SER A 17 14.79 -8.48 21.15
CA SER A 17 15.46 -9.23 22.22
C SER A 17 14.51 -10.17 22.97
N PHE A 18 15.09 -11.23 23.56
CA PHE A 18 14.31 -12.19 24.38
C PHE A 18 13.74 -11.55 25.64
N SER A 19 14.45 -10.60 26.25
CA SER A 19 14.00 -9.91 27.47
C SER A 19 12.78 -9.04 27.16
N ALA A 20 12.84 -8.21 26.13
CA ALA A 20 11.73 -7.34 25.75
C ALA A 20 10.52 -8.16 25.23
N ALA A 21 10.77 -9.27 24.52
CA ALA A 21 9.69 -10.19 24.13
C ALA A 21 9.05 -10.89 25.33
N ALA A 22 9.82 -11.20 26.37
CA ALA A 22 9.30 -11.78 27.61
C ALA A 22 8.33 -10.82 28.32
N GLU A 23 8.69 -9.55 28.42
CA GLU A 23 7.84 -8.49 28.95
C GLU A 23 6.57 -8.33 28.10
N ALA A 24 6.71 -8.23 26.77
CA ALA A 24 5.56 -8.07 25.86
C ALA A 24 4.59 -9.26 25.90
N CYS A 25 5.10 -10.47 26.14
CA CYS A 25 4.28 -11.69 26.23
C CYS A 25 3.85 -12.05 27.66
N PHE A 26 4.24 -11.27 28.69
CA PHE A 26 3.97 -11.55 30.11
C PHE A 26 4.48 -12.92 30.56
N ILE A 27 5.68 -13.32 30.10
CA ILE A 27 6.34 -14.58 30.46
C ILE A 27 7.78 -14.34 30.90
N THR A 28 8.47 -15.35 31.43
CA THR A 28 9.88 -15.20 31.80
C THR A 28 10.81 -15.31 30.59
N HIS A 29 12.00 -14.71 30.71
CA HIS A 29 13.06 -14.86 29.70
C HIS A 29 13.42 -16.34 29.43
N ALA A 30 13.44 -17.16 30.50
CA ALA A 30 13.68 -18.60 30.39
C ALA A 30 12.58 -19.30 29.56
N ALA A 31 11.32 -18.90 29.71
CA ALA A 31 10.20 -19.42 28.93
C ALA A 31 10.31 -19.05 27.47
N VAL A 32 10.66 -17.79 27.13
CA VAL A 32 10.95 -17.38 25.74
C VAL A 32 12.05 -18.23 25.13
N SER A 33 13.20 -18.35 25.83
CA SER A 33 14.32 -19.16 25.36
C SER A 33 13.94 -20.62 25.11
N GLN A 34 13.17 -21.22 26.03
CA GLN A 34 12.69 -22.60 25.89
C GLN A 34 11.72 -22.75 24.71
N GLN A 35 10.78 -21.83 24.54
CA GLN A 35 9.85 -21.86 23.42
C GLN A 35 10.56 -21.75 22.06
N MET A 36 11.56 -20.88 21.94
CA MET A 36 12.34 -20.73 20.71
C MET A 36 13.16 -21.99 20.41
N LYS A 37 13.77 -22.62 21.42
CA LYS A 37 14.46 -23.92 21.25
C LYS A 37 13.52 -25.03 20.78
N VAL A 38 12.28 -25.07 21.29
CA VAL A 38 11.28 -26.03 20.87
C VAL A 38 10.90 -25.79 19.39
N LEU A 39 10.69 -24.53 18.98
CA LEU A 39 10.40 -24.22 17.57
C LEU A 39 11.56 -24.62 16.62
N GLU A 40 12.82 -24.29 17.01
CA GLU A 40 14.01 -24.69 16.25
C GLU A 40 14.08 -26.22 16.07
N ARG A 41 13.81 -26.96 17.15
CA ARG A 41 13.79 -28.41 17.11
C ARG A 41 12.63 -28.98 16.27
N ASP A 42 11.39 -28.45 16.48
CA ASP A 42 10.20 -28.96 15.82
C ASP A 42 10.24 -28.71 14.30
N TRP A 43 10.94 -27.66 13.85
CA TRP A 43 11.10 -27.31 12.45
C TRP A 43 12.42 -27.79 11.84
N ASP A 44 13.36 -28.29 12.67
CA ASP A 44 14.74 -28.60 12.29
C ASP A 44 15.44 -27.41 11.60
N ILE A 45 15.26 -26.21 12.16
CA ILE A 45 15.73 -24.93 11.59
C ILE A 45 16.40 -24.09 12.66
N GLN A 46 17.55 -23.52 12.37
CA GLN A 46 18.20 -22.53 13.22
C GLN A 46 17.57 -21.13 13.02
N LEU A 47 16.71 -20.71 13.94
CA LEU A 47 16.04 -19.41 13.89
C LEU A 47 16.93 -18.26 14.39
N PHE A 48 17.92 -18.56 15.27
CA PHE A 48 18.73 -17.54 15.93
C PHE A 48 20.23 -17.78 15.72
N ASP A 49 20.95 -16.69 15.41
CA ASP A 49 22.43 -16.68 15.51
C ASP A 49 22.81 -16.42 16.97
N ARG A 50 23.41 -17.42 17.61
CA ARG A 50 23.82 -17.42 19.02
C ARG A 50 25.28 -17.01 19.24
N ARG A 51 26.03 -16.68 18.17
CA ARG A 51 27.44 -16.25 18.26
C ARG A 51 27.59 -14.86 18.87
N ARG A 52 26.49 -14.10 18.95
CA ARG A 52 26.45 -12.78 19.55
C ARG A 52 25.97 -12.84 21.00
N ARG A 53 26.34 -11.83 21.80
CA ARG A 53 25.95 -11.70 23.22
C ARG A 53 24.41 -11.73 23.42
N SER A 54 23.65 -11.24 22.43
CA SER A 54 22.19 -11.36 22.38
C SER A 54 21.81 -12.14 21.12
N PRO A 55 21.00 -13.22 21.20
CA PRO A 55 20.52 -13.99 20.07
C PRO A 55 19.75 -13.09 19.08
N GLN A 56 20.12 -13.13 17.81
CA GLN A 56 19.44 -12.39 16.75
C GLN A 56 18.84 -13.35 15.73
N LEU A 57 17.68 -12.99 15.18
CA LEU A 57 17.05 -13.78 14.12
C LEU A 57 17.95 -13.88 12.88
N THR A 58 18.16 -15.10 12.41
CA THR A 58 18.75 -15.38 11.10
C THR A 58 17.85 -14.85 9.99
N PRO A 59 18.33 -14.71 8.74
CA PRO A 59 17.45 -14.40 7.61
C PRO A 59 16.28 -15.39 7.48
N LEU A 60 16.55 -16.67 7.71
CA LEU A 60 15.53 -17.73 7.72
C LEU A 60 14.56 -17.54 8.91
N GLY A 61 15.07 -17.19 10.11
CA GLY A 61 14.25 -16.89 11.27
C GLY A 61 13.30 -15.71 11.05
N LYS A 62 13.75 -14.67 10.35
CA LYS A 62 12.88 -13.53 9.95
C LYS A 62 11.78 -13.98 8.99
N ALA A 63 12.11 -14.80 7.99
CA ALA A 63 11.14 -15.34 7.05
C ALA A 63 10.10 -16.23 7.77
N MET A 64 10.55 -17.09 8.70
CA MET A 64 9.67 -17.95 9.50
C MET A 64 8.75 -17.12 10.43
N ALA A 65 9.25 -16.04 11.05
CA ALA A 65 8.44 -15.14 11.86
C ALA A 65 7.34 -14.45 11.04
N ALA A 66 7.63 -14.05 9.79
CA ALA A 66 6.63 -13.49 8.88
C ALA A 66 5.54 -14.52 8.52
N LYS A 67 5.91 -15.77 8.27
CA LYS A 67 4.93 -16.87 8.04
C LYS A 67 4.14 -17.21 9.30
N ALA A 68 4.78 -17.20 10.47
CA ALA A 68 4.11 -17.40 11.76
C ALA A 68 3.05 -16.34 12.03
N GLU A 69 3.30 -15.09 11.63
CA GLU A 69 2.35 -13.99 11.74
C GLU A 69 1.08 -14.23 10.91
N ALA A 70 1.22 -14.74 9.68
CA ALA A 70 0.07 -15.11 8.86
C ALA A 70 -0.79 -16.21 9.51
N VAL A 71 -0.15 -17.22 10.11
CA VAL A 71 -0.85 -18.30 10.84
C VAL A 71 -1.57 -17.77 12.08
N VAL A 72 -0.93 -16.91 12.86
CA VAL A 72 -1.55 -16.30 14.06
C VAL A 72 -2.76 -15.45 13.66
N ARG A 73 -2.66 -14.63 12.60
CA ARG A 73 -3.79 -13.86 12.07
C ARG A 73 -4.95 -14.75 11.63
N ALA A 74 -4.67 -15.83 10.90
CA ALA A 74 -5.69 -16.79 10.48
C ALA A 74 -6.38 -17.44 11.70
N TYR A 75 -5.60 -17.81 12.74
CA TYR A 75 -6.13 -18.36 13.98
C TYR A 75 -7.02 -17.35 14.71
N ASP A 76 -6.58 -16.09 14.84
CA ASP A 76 -7.34 -15.04 15.51
C ASP A 76 -8.63 -14.68 14.76
N ALA A 77 -8.68 -14.91 13.44
CA ALA A 77 -9.86 -14.72 12.61
C ALA A 77 -10.93 -15.83 12.75
N ILE A 78 -10.61 -17.01 13.34
CA ILE A 78 -11.56 -18.13 13.43
C ILE A 78 -12.84 -17.73 14.17
N VAL A 79 -12.71 -17.18 15.37
CA VAL A 79 -13.87 -16.84 16.22
C VAL A 79 -14.68 -15.68 15.63
N PRO A 80 -14.08 -14.55 15.20
CA PRO A 80 -14.80 -13.49 14.51
C PRO A 80 -15.54 -13.96 13.25
N SER A 81 -14.92 -14.82 12.43
CA SER A 81 -15.55 -15.29 11.19
C SER A 81 -16.84 -16.11 11.40
N VAL A 82 -16.98 -16.72 12.57
CA VAL A 82 -18.14 -17.58 12.92
C VAL A 82 -19.20 -16.80 13.72
N ARG A 83 -18.79 -15.81 14.53
CA ARG A 83 -19.70 -15.07 15.41
C ARG A 83 -20.44 -13.92 14.72
N ASP A 84 -19.91 -13.37 13.63
CA ASP A 84 -20.44 -12.13 13.06
C ASP A 84 -21.40 -12.35 11.90
N ALA A 85 -22.66 -12.52 12.23
CA ALA A 85 -23.75 -12.33 11.25
C ALA A 85 -24.07 -10.83 10.99
N GLY A 86 -23.50 -9.87 11.73
CA GLY A 86 -23.95 -8.48 11.68
C GLY A 86 -22.89 -7.37 11.72
N ALA A 87 -21.83 -7.47 12.53
CA ALA A 87 -20.88 -6.36 12.72
C ALA A 87 -19.46 -6.76 12.32
N LEU A 88 -18.85 -6.02 11.37
CA LEU A 88 -17.43 -6.18 11.06
C LEU A 88 -16.60 -5.55 12.16
N GLN A 89 -15.58 -6.28 12.68
CA GLN A 89 -14.67 -5.83 13.73
C GLN A 89 -13.27 -6.42 13.57
N GLY A 90 -12.27 -5.80 14.21
CA GLY A 90 -10.88 -6.25 14.20
C GLY A 90 -10.02 -5.52 13.18
N ASP A 91 -8.78 -5.99 13.02
CA ASP A 91 -7.76 -5.30 12.22
C ASP A 91 -7.78 -5.75 10.77
N ILE A 92 -7.67 -4.82 9.82
CA ILE A 92 -7.34 -5.08 8.42
C ILE A 92 -5.99 -4.46 8.05
N GLN A 93 -5.11 -5.24 7.43
CA GLN A 93 -3.83 -4.80 6.88
C GLN A 93 -4.04 -4.40 5.42
N LEU A 94 -4.10 -3.10 5.16
CA LEU A 94 -4.38 -2.54 3.83
C LEU A 94 -3.12 -1.92 3.23
N GLY A 95 -2.64 -2.46 2.11
CA GLY A 95 -1.61 -1.82 1.30
C GLY A 95 -2.20 -0.70 0.45
N ALA A 96 -1.41 0.33 0.17
CA ALA A 96 -1.84 1.38 -0.76
C ALA A 96 -0.66 2.04 -1.48
N VAL A 97 -0.79 2.29 -2.78
CA VAL A 97 0.19 3.09 -3.50
C VAL A 97 0.17 4.54 -3.01
N PRO A 98 1.33 5.22 -2.90
CA PRO A 98 1.44 6.55 -2.29
C PRO A 98 0.44 7.57 -2.85
N THR A 99 0.19 7.54 -4.15
CA THR A 99 -0.72 8.48 -4.83
C THR A 99 -2.18 8.39 -4.40
N THR A 100 -2.60 7.35 -3.68
CA THR A 100 -3.97 7.17 -3.17
C THR A 100 -4.11 7.55 -1.70
N LEU A 101 -2.99 7.84 -1.02
CA LEU A 101 -2.97 8.07 0.43
C LEU A 101 -3.44 9.47 0.85
N THR A 102 -3.58 10.40 -0.07
CA THR A 102 -3.97 11.80 0.20
C THR A 102 -5.37 12.16 -0.32
N GLY A 103 -6.13 11.19 -0.75
CA GLY A 103 -7.50 11.43 -1.25
C GLY A 103 -8.37 10.19 -1.07
N LEU A 104 -8.21 9.22 -1.96
CA LEU A 104 -9.06 8.03 -2.06
C LEU A 104 -9.07 7.22 -0.76
N VAL A 105 -7.91 6.78 -0.28
CA VAL A 105 -7.82 5.89 0.89
C VAL A 105 -8.31 6.56 2.17
N PRO A 106 -7.91 7.80 2.52
CA PRO A 106 -8.43 8.48 3.71
C PRO A 106 -9.95 8.65 3.68
N LEU A 107 -10.53 9.03 2.54
CA LEU A 107 -11.98 9.16 2.41
C LEU A 107 -12.68 7.81 2.54
N ALA A 108 -12.16 6.77 1.92
CA ALA A 108 -12.71 5.42 2.03
C ALA A 108 -12.65 4.89 3.46
N VAL A 109 -11.52 5.07 4.15
CA VAL A 109 -11.37 4.66 5.57
C VAL A 109 -12.32 5.44 6.48
N SER A 110 -12.50 6.72 6.24
CA SER A 110 -13.48 7.54 6.96
C SER A 110 -14.90 6.97 6.80
N ARG A 111 -15.32 6.64 5.57
CA ARG A 111 -16.63 6.04 5.29
C ARG A 111 -16.77 4.63 5.88
N LEU A 112 -15.71 3.83 5.81
CA LEU A 112 -15.69 2.51 6.45
C LEU A 112 -15.91 2.61 7.97
N LYS A 113 -15.23 3.55 8.62
CA LYS A 113 -15.33 3.75 10.06
C LYS A 113 -16.69 4.30 10.53
N LEU A 114 -17.36 5.10 9.74
CA LEU A 114 -18.73 5.53 10.03
C LEU A 114 -19.73 4.36 10.05
N ARG A 115 -19.46 3.31 9.27
CA ARG A 115 -20.31 2.12 9.21
C ARG A 115 -19.89 1.02 10.17
N PHE A 116 -18.58 0.91 10.44
CA PHE A 116 -17.95 -0.14 11.24
C PHE A 116 -16.87 0.47 12.13
N ASP A 117 -17.28 1.07 13.24
CA ASP A 117 -16.41 1.77 14.20
C ASP A 117 -15.36 0.86 14.85
N ALA A 118 -15.72 -0.42 15.07
CA ALA A 118 -14.84 -1.43 15.63
C ALA A 118 -13.77 -1.99 14.66
N VAL A 119 -13.76 -1.55 13.38
CA VAL A 119 -12.72 -1.92 12.41
C VAL A 119 -11.51 -1.02 12.59
N ARG A 120 -10.33 -1.62 12.80
CA ARG A 120 -9.05 -0.91 12.78
C ARG A 120 -8.36 -1.15 11.44
N VAL A 121 -8.04 -0.07 10.73
CA VAL A 121 -7.30 -0.13 9.47
C VAL A 121 -5.84 0.20 9.73
N VAL A 122 -4.94 -0.72 9.39
CA VAL A 122 -3.49 -0.52 9.40
C VAL A 122 -3.05 -0.36 7.94
N ILE A 123 -2.51 0.82 7.60
CA ILE A 123 -2.15 1.15 6.22
C ILE A 123 -0.64 0.99 6.04
N GLN A 124 -0.25 0.26 4.99
CA GLN A 124 1.13 0.10 4.57
C GLN A 124 1.34 0.73 3.19
N PRO A 125 2.13 1.81 3.07
CA PRO A 125 2.50 2.36 1.76
C PRO A 125 3.49 1.46 1.04
N GLY A 126 3.47 1.49 -0.30
CA GLY A 126 4.44 0.79 -1.12
C GLY A 126 4.10 0.80 -2.60
N LEU A 127 5.05 0.40 -3.44
CA LEU A 127 4.82 0.23 -4.88
C LEU A 127 3.93 -1.00 -5.15
N SER A 128 3.18 -0.99 -6.25
CA SER A 128 2.25 -2.08 -6.61
C SER A 128 2.90 -3.46 -6.55
N THR A 129 4.13 -3.60 -7.07
CA THR A 129 4.88 -4.85 -7.08
C THR A 129 5.24 -5.34 -5.67
N GLN A 130 5.64 -4.44 -4.79
CA GLN A 130 5.96 -4.73 -3.39
C GLN A 130 4.70 -5.14 -2.62
N LEU A 131 3.60 -4.41 -2.82
CA LEU A 131 2.31 -4.69 -2.17
C LEU A 131 1.75 -6.06 -2.61
N LEU A 132 1.84 -6.41 -3.90
CA LEU A 132 1.46 -7.73 -4.39
C LEU A 132 2.27 -8.85 -3.73
N GLN A 133 3.59 -8.66 -3.53
CA GLN A 133 4.42 -9.61 -2.79
C GLN A 133 3.99 -9.72 -1.31
N GLN A 134 3.60 -8.62 -0.68
CA GLN A 134 3.11 -8.64 0.72
C GLN A 134 1.77 -9.36 0.84
N ILE A 135 0.86 -9.19 -0.13
CA ILE A 135 -0.39 -9.96 -0.21
C ILE A 135 -0.09 -11.45 -0.39
N ASP A 136 0.81 -11.82 -1.31
CA ASP A 136 1.20 -13.22 -1.56
C ASP A 136 1.76 -13.89 -0.32
N ARG A 137 2.58 -13.16 0.45
CA ARG A 137 3.13 -13.62 1.73
C ARG A 137 2.11 -13.66 2.88
N GLY A 138 0.88 -13.14 2.67
CA GLY A 138 -0.15 -13.03 3.70
C GLY A 138 0.12 -11.95 4.74
N ASN A 139 1.01 -10.98 4.46
CA ASN A 139 1.29 -9.84 5.35
C ASN A 139 0.27 -8.71 5.19
N LEU A 140 -0.41 -8.64 4.04
CA LEU A 140 -1.52 -7.74 3.77
C LEU A 140 -2.79 -8.56 3.49
N ASP A 141 -3.93 -8.05 3.94
CA ASP A 141 -5.24 -8.63 3.62
C ASP A 141 -5.67 -8.21 2.20
N ALA A 142 -5.41 -6.97 1.82
CA ALA A 142 -5.68 -6.43 0.49
C ALA A 142 -4.77 -5.21 0.21
N ALA A 143 -4.71 -4.76 -1.04
CA ALA A 143 -4.05 -3.51 -1.38
C ALA A 143 -4.75 -2.76 -2.51
N VAL A 144 -4.73 -1.42 -2.42
CA VAL A 144 -5.10 -0.51 -3.50
C VAL A 144 -3.85 -0.24 -4.34
N ILE A 145 -3.85 -0.70 -5.57
CA ILE A 145 -2.69 -0.64 -6.46
C ILE A 145 -3.04 -0.05 -7.83
N THR A 146 -2.02 0.43 -8.54
CA THR A 146 -2.12 0.54 -10.01
C THR A 146 -2.02 -0.88 -10.55
N GLU A 147 -3.07 -1.33 -11.23
CA GLU A 147 -3.15 -2.70 -11.75
C GLU A 147 -2.07 -2.91 -12.83
N PRO A 148 -1.19 -3.90 -12.67
CA PRO A 148 -0.22 -4.26 -13.71
C PRO A 148 -0.94 -4.98 -14.85
N ALA A 149 -0.32 -5.04 -16.03
CA ALA A 149 -0.87 -5.72 -17.20
C ALA A 149 -1.25 -7.19 -16.94
N LYS A 150 -0.64 -7.82 -15.93
CA LYS A 150 -0.92 -9.20 -15.55
C LYS A 150 -0.85 -9.38 -14.03
N LEU A 151 -1.96 -9.80 -13.43
CA LEU A 151 -2.02 -10.20 -12.03
C LEU A 151 -1.61 -11.67 -11.84
N PRO A 152 -0.99 -12.03 -10.69
CA PRO A 152 -0.77 -13.43 -10.32
C PRO A 152 -2.08 -14.22 -10.27
N ARG A 153 -2.03 -15.51 -10.66
CA ARG A 153 -3.26 -16.36 -10.80
C ARG A 153 -4.06 -16.51 -9.50
N GLN A 154 -3.39 -16.48 -8.35
CA GLN A 154 -4.03 -16.65 -7.03
C GLN A 154 -4.63 -15.34 -6.47
N MET A 155 -4.57 -14.27 -7.21
CA MET A 155 -5.09 -12.97 -6.79
C MET A 155 -6.38 -12.62 -7.51
N LYS A 156 -7.31 -12.02 -6.78
CA LYS A 156 -8.52 -11.38 -7.28
C LYS A 156 -8.37 -9.89 -7.25
N SER A 157 -9.03 -9.20 -8.16
CA SER A 157 -9.12 -7.75 -8.19
C SER A 157 -10.57 -7.27 -8.29
N ARG A 158 -10.79 -6.09 -7.73
CA ARG A 158 -12.02 -5.31 -7.89
C ARG A 158 -11.62 -3.95 -8.44
N PHE A 159 -12.17 -3.61 -9.59
CA PHE A 159 -11.97 -2.30 -10.20
C PHE A 159 -12.46 -1.19 -9.27
N ILE A 160 -11.69 -0.11 -9.14
CA ILE A 160 -12.03 1.04 -8.31
C ILE A 160 -12.22 2.29 -9.18
N ALA A 161 -11.22 2.65 -9.97
CA ALA A 161 -11.29 3.82 -10.84
C ALA A 161 -10.26 3.74 -11.97
N ASP A 162 -10.57 4.36 -13.09
CA ASP A 162 -9.61 4.71 -14.12
C ASP A 162 -9.18 6.18 -13.94
N GLU A 163 -7.88 6.44 -13.93
CA GLU A 163 -7.31 7.76 -13.79
C GLU A 163 -6.43 8.07 -15.02
N PRO A 164 -6.90 8.96 -15.92
CA PRO A 164 -6.07 9.40 -17.03
C PRO A 164 -4.83 10.13 -16.52
N LEU A 165 -3.71 10.01 -17.24
CA LEU A 165 -2.52 10.77 -16.96
C LEU A 165 -2.60 12.12 -17.69
N HIS A 166 -2.10 13.17 -17.03
CA HIS A 166 -2.00 14.50 -17.60
C HIS A 166 -0.65 15.15 -17.31
N LEU A 167 -0.31 16.17 -18.08
CA LEU A 167 0.87 16.97 -17.83
C LEU A 167 0.59 18.01 -16.76
N LEU A 168 1.45 18.09 -15.74
CA LEU A 168 1.54 19.23 -14.83
C LEU A 168 2.55 20.24 -15.38
N ALA A 169 2.17 21.50 -15.39
CA ALA A 169 3.03 22.62 -15.73
C ALA A 169 2.87 23.76 -14.71
N PRO A 170 3.87 24.65 -14.54
CA PRO A 170 3.73 25.82 -13.70
C PRO A 170 2.52 26.67 -14.12
N GLN A 171 1.83 27.29 -13.17
CA GLN A 171 0.60 28.05 -13.41
C GLN A 171 0.78 29.18 -14.43
N GLN A 172 1.98 29.79 -14.47
CA GLN A 172 2.31 30.92 -15.35
C GLN A 172 2.73 30.51 -16.77
N THR A 173 2.77 29.20 -17.08
CA THR A 173 3.15 28.71 -18.40
C THR A 173 2.15 29.22 -19.46
N GLU A 174 2.65 29.86 -20.52
CA GLU A 174 1.81 30.47 -21.55
C GLU A 174 1.16 29.45 -22.49
N SER A 175 1.90 28.37 -22.82
CA SER A 175 1.41 27.34 -23.72
C SER A 175 0.48 26.33 -23.03
N ASP A 176 -0.55 25.89 -23.76
CA ASP A 176 -1.42 24.78 -23.37
C ASP A 176 -1.15 23.50 -24.20
N ASP A 177 -0.09 23.50 -25.03
CA ASP A 177 0.34 22.32 -25.77
C ASP A 177 1.27 21.44 -24.91
N PRO A 178 0.82 20.27 -24.44
CA PRO A 178 1.61 19.40 -23.60
C PRO A 178 2.85 18.84 -24.31
N PHE A 179 2.79 18.63 -25.61
CA PHE A 179 3.90 18.10 -26.39
C PHE A 179 5.02 19.14 -26.57
N LEU A 180 4.65 20.40 -26.74
CA LEU A 180 5.59 21.51 -26.78
C LEU A 180 6.30 21.68 -25.43
N LEU A 181 5.54 21.60 -24.34
CA LEU A 181 6.07 21.76 -22.98
C LEU A 181 7.03 20.61 -22.61
N LEU A 182 6.70 19.36 -22.93
CA LEU A 182 7.56 18.19 -22.72
C LEU A 182 8.91 18.30 -23.46
N ARG A 183 8.94 18.97 -24.60
CA ARG A 183 10.17 19.15 -25.39
C ARG A 183 11.03 20.32 -24.94
N ARG A 184 10.43 21.35 -24.34
CA ARG A 184 11.10 22.62 -24.01
C ARG A 184 11.49 22.79 -22.56
N HIS A 185 10.77 22.13 -21.63
CA HIS A 185 10.99 22.28 -20.19
C HIS A 185 11.78 21.09 -19.62
N PRO A 186 12.50 21.31 -18.51
CA PRO A 186 13.04 20.20 -17.72
C PRO A 186 11.92 19.26 -17.30
N PHE A 187 12.17 17.95 -17.38
CA PHE A 187 11.19 16.93 -17.04
C PHE A 187 11.47 16.37 -15.66
N ILE A 188 10.47 16.46 -14.77
CA ILE A 188 10.47 15.87 -13.45
C ILE A 188 9.84 14.49 -13.59
N ARG A 189 10.66 13.47 -13.51
CA ARG A 189 10.24 12.09 -13.76
C ARG A 189 9.50 11.51 -12.55
N PHE A 190 8.40 10.83 -12.82
CA PHE A 190 7.78 9.94 -11.85
C PHE A 190 8.66 8.68 -11.69
N ASP A 191 8.84 8.17 -10.47
CA ASP A 191 9.63 6.97 -10.13
C ASP A 191 9.44 5.85 -11.18
N ARG A 192 10.55 5.42 -11.78
CA ARG A 192 10.59 4.39 -12.86
C ARG A 192 10.21 3.00 -12.36
N ASP A 193 10.38 2.71 -11.08
CA ASP A 193 10.02 1.43 -10.48
C ASP A 193 8.50 1.33 -10.24
N ALA A 194 7.81 2.47 -10.22
CA ALA A 194 6.36 2.51 -10.15
C ALA A 194 5.71 2.10 -11.48
N VAL A 195 4.58 1.37 -11.43
CA VAL A 195 3.79 1.02 -12.64
C VAL A 195 3.43 2.27 -13.45
N VAL A 196 3.09 3.38 -12.78
CA VAL A 196 2.81 4.68 -13.43
C VAL A 196 4.04 5.20 -14.17
N GLY A 197 5.22 5.14 -13.57
CA GLY A 197 6.47 5.57 -14.22
C GLY A 197 6.78 4.76 -15.48
N GLN A 198 6.55 3.44 -15.44
CA GLN A 198 6.69 2.56 -16.59
C GLN A 198 5.68 2.90 -17.70
N MET A 199 4.42 3.19 -17.35
CA MET A 199 3.39 3.62 -18.31
C MET A 199 3.77 4.94 -18.98
N ILE A 200 4.28 5.91 -18.22
CA ILE A 200 4.76 7.20 -18.76
C ILE A 200 5.92 6.96 -19.72
N GLN A 201 6.89 6.13 -19.32
CA GLN A 201 8.05 5.83 -20.16
C GLN A 201 7.63 5.16 -21.49
N ALA A 202 6.73 4.18 -21.45
CA ALA A 202 6.20 3.52 -22.64
C ALA A 202 5.51 4.52 -23.56
N TRP A 203 4.62 5.36 -23.01
CA TRP A 203 3.91 6.37 -23.80
C TRP A 203 4.85 7.40 -24.44
N LEU A 204 5.88 7.88 -23.73
CA LEU A 204 6.88 8.80 -24.29
C LEU A 204 7.64 8.16 -25.45
N LEU A 205 7.99 6.88 -25.37
CA LEU A 205 8.66 6.11 -26.41
C LEU A 205 7.75 5.93 -27.65
N ASP A 206 6.51 5.52 -27.44
CA ASP A 206 5.53 5.29 -28.52
C ASP A 206 5.24 6.57 -29.33
N HIS A 207 5.31 7.74 -28.66
CA HIS A 207 5.11 9.05 -29.30
C HIS A 207 6.42 9.71 -29.76
N ASN A 208 7.56 9.02 -29.67
CA ASN A 208 8.89 9.56 -30.00
C ASN A 208 9.20 10.90 -29.30
N ILE A 209 8.78 11.06 -28.04
CA ILE A 209 9.02 12.25 -27.23
C ILE A 209 10.31 12.04 -26.43
N ARG A 210 11.32 12.86 -26.74
CA ARG A 210 12.53 12.95 -25.92
C ARG A 210 12.36 14.07 -24.90
N VAL A 211 12.44 13.74 -23.64
CA VAL A 211 12.39 14.67 -22.52
C VAL A 211 13.80 14.93 -21.96
N ASN A 212 13.99 16.12 -21.38
CA ASN A 212 15.22 16.46 -20.67
C ASN A 212 15.03 16.14 -19.18
N ASP A 213 15.41 14.93 -18.76
CA ASP A 213 15.30 14.49 -17.37
C ASP A 213 16.14 15.38 -16.45
N SER A 214 15.50 16.06 -15.50
CA SER A 214 16.14 16.94 -14.52
C SER A 214 16.18 16.33 -13.12
N MET A 215 15.15 15.59 -12.74
CA MET A 215 15.04 14.93 -11.46
C MET A 215 14.04 13.78 -11.53
N GLU A 216 14.10 12.88 -10.55
CA GLU A 216 13.17 11.76 -10.38
C GLU A 216 12.65 11.75 -8.95
N LEU A 217 11.32 11.63 -8.77
CA LEU A 217 10.66 11.73 -7.49
C LEU A 217 9.60 10.64 -7.33
N GLU A 218 9.48 10.17 -6.11
CA GLU A 218 8.38 9.32 -5.65
C GLU A 218 7.27 10.22 -5.05
N GLY A 219 6.05 10.03 -5.50
CA GLY A 219 4.88 10.71 -4.92
C GLY A 219 4.45 11.99 -5.63
N LEU A 220 3.13 12.11 -5.74
CA LEU A 220 2.47 13.15 -6.52
C LEU A 220 2.61 14.54 -5.88
N GLU A 221 2.60 14.63 -4.54
CA GLU A 221 2.72 15.88 -3.79
C GLU A 221 4.10 16.53 -3.98
N ALA A 222 5.16 15.71 -3.91
CA ALA A 222 6.52 16.18 -4.14
C ALA A 222 6.69 16.69 -5.57
N ILE A 223 6.19 15.94 -6.55
CA ILE A 223 6.21 16.34 -7.96
C ILE A 223 5.43 17.64 -8.18
N SER A 224 4.20 17.72 -7.64
CA SER A 224 3.37 18.93 -7.78
C SER A 224 4.04 20.16 -7.17
N SER A 225 4.73 20.01 -6.03
CA SER A 225 5.48 21.10 -5.38
C SER A 225 6.65 21.58 -6.25
N MET A 226 7.41 20.66 -6.87
CA MET A 226 8.51 21.01 -7.76
C MET A 226 8.02 21.72 -9.03
N VAL A 227 6.90 21.25 -9.59
CA VAL A 227 6.26 21.90 -10.75
C VAL A 227 5.76 23.30 -10.37
N ALA A 228 5.08 23.46 -9.21
CA ALA A 228 4.61 24.75 -8.73
C ALA A 228 5.77 25.74 -8.48
N ALA A 229 6.94 25.23 -8.07
CA ALA A 229 8.16 26.03 -7.92
C ALA A 229 8.83 26.41 -9.27
N GLY A 230 8.27 26.00 -10.41
CA GLY A 230 8.80 26.34 -11.74
C GLY A 230 10.02 25.50 -12.17
N LEU A 231 10.31 24.39 -11.51
CA LEU A 231 11.50 23.57 -11.74
C LEU A 231 11.37 22.65 -12.98
N GLY A 232 10.18 22.55 -13.56
CA GLY A 232 9.95 21.75 -14.76
C GLY A 232 8.49 21.36 -14.91
N VAL A 233 8.25 20.37 -15.77
CA VAL A 233 6.95 19.75 -16.04
C VAL A 233 6.99 18.27 -15.69
N SER A 234 5.84 17.65 -15.42
CA SER A 234 5.75 16.23 -15.11
C SER A 234 4.47 15.60 -15.65
N ILE A 235 4.48 14.31 -15.93
CA ILE A 235 3.27 13.54 -16.23
C ILE A 235 2.87 12.78 -14.97
N VAL A 236 1.60 12.93 -14.56
CA VAL A 236 1.06 12.34 -13.34
C VAL A 236 -0.40 11.88 -13.54
N PRO A 237 -0.92 10.95 -12.71
CA PRO A 237 -2.32 10.57 -12.77
C PRO A 237 -3.26 11.67 -12.27
N ALA A 238 -4.40 11.85 -12.94
CA ALA A 238 -5.52 12.64 -12.45
C ALA A 238 -6.24 11.87 -11.33
N ARG A 239 -6.26 12.42 -10.14
CA ARG A 239 -6.86 11.75 -8.97
C ARG A 239 -8.36 11.60 -9.11
N CYS A 240 -8.87 10.38 -8.89
CA CYS A 240 -10.31 10.10 -8.84
C CYS A 240 -11.02 10.77 -7.65
N VAL A 241 -10.28 11.11 -6.59
CA VAL A 241 -10.76 11.93 -5.45
C VAL A 241 -9.93 13.21 -5.39
N ARG A 242 -10.55 14.34 -5.67
CA ARG A 242 -9.89 15.65 -5.70
C ARG A 242 -9.50 16.12 -4.30
N GLU A 243 -8.35 16.76 -4.17
CA GLU A 243 -7.88 17.37 -2.93
C GLU A 243 -8.69 18.60 -2.54
N MET A 244 -8.70 18.91 -1.25
CA MET A 244 -9.31 20.17 -0.74
C MET A 244 -8.50 21.41 -1.16
N ASN A 245 -7.18 21.31 -1.14
CA ASN A 245 -6.27 22.43 -1.43
C ASN A 245 -5.23 21.97 -2.48
N PRO A 246 -5.58 21.92 -3.76
CA PRO A 246 -4.65 21.52 -4.81
C PRO A 246 -3.54 22.57 -4.97
N MET A 247 -2.33 22.11 -5.31
CA MET A 247 -1.23 22.99 -5.68
C MET A 247 -1.59 23.82 -6.91
N PRO A 248 -1.15 25.11 -7.00
CA PRO A 248 -1.42 25.99 -8.13
C PRO A 248 -0.57 25.60 -9.33
N VAL A 249 -0.99 24.58 -10.07
CA VAL A 249 -0.36 24.08 -11.30
C VAL A 249 -1.40 23.95 -12.40
N LYS A 250 -0.97 24.11 -13.66
CA LYS A 250 -1.79 23.76 -14.81
C LYS A 250 -1.81 22.23 -14.99
N GLN A 251 -2.98 21.72 -15.33
CA GLN A 251 -3.21 20.32 -15.66
C GLN A 251 -3.66 20.24 -17.14
N LEU A 252 -2.84 19.66 -17.97
CA LEU A 252 -3.07 19.61 -19.41
C LEU A 252 -3.29 18.15 -19.84
N SER A 253 -4.37 17.91 -20.59
CA SER A 253 -4.67 16.60 -21.16
C SER A 253 -3.58 16.19 -22.16
N LEU A 254 -3.20 14.90 -22.12
CA LEU A 254 -2.29 14.31 -23.12
C LEU A 254 -3.01 13.88 -24.40
N GLY A 255 -4.29 14.20 -24.54
CA GLY A 255 -5.12 13.81 -25.68
C GLY A 255 -5.81 12.46 -25.50
N PRO A 256 -6.54 12.00 -26.55
CA PRO A 256 -7.31 10.76 -26.49
C PRO A 256 -6.45 9.51 -26.34
N ASP A 257 -5.19 9.55 -26.82
CA ASP A 257 -4.22 8.46 -26.72
C ASP A 257 -3.34 8.57 -25.46
N GLY A 258 -3.69 9.47 -24.54
CA GLY A 258 -3.04 9.62 -23.25
C GLY A 258 -3.18 8.35 -22.41
N PRO A 259 -2.14 7.95 -21.66
CA PRO A 259 -2.22 6.73 -20.85
C PRO A 259 -3.22 6.89 -19.70
N VAL A 260 -3.91 5.79 -19.39
CA VAL A 260 -4.89 5.72 -18.30
C VAL A 260 -4.46 4.63 -17.35
N ARG A 261 -4.24 4.97 -16.08
CA ARG A 261 -3.99 3.94 -15.07
C ARG A 261 -5.30 3.42 -14.49
N ARG A 262 -5.34 2.12 -14.26
CA ARG A 262 -6.42 1.46 -13.54
C ARG A 262 -6.04 1.28 -12.08
N LEU A 263 -6.86 1.80 -11.18
CA LEU A 263 -6.79 1.50 -9.74
C LEU A 263 -7.69 0.32 -9.42
N SER A 264 -7.15 -0.64 -8.70
CA SER A 264 -7.89 -1.82 -8.25
C SER A 264 -7.55 -2.16 -6.80
N LEU A 265 -8.54 -2.65 -6.06
CA LEU A 265 -8.33 -3.36 -4.81
C LEU A 265 -8.00 -4.80 -5.14
N VAL A 266 -6.85 -5.29 -4.68
CA VAL A 266 -6.35 -6.66 -4.96
C VAL A 266 -6.16 -7.41 -3.65
N TRP A 267 -6.50 -8.72 -3.64
CA TRP A 267 -6.36 -9.63 -2.50
C TRP A 267 -6.14 -11.07 -2.98
N ARG A 268 -5.75 -11.96 -2.08
CA ARG A 268 -5.67 -13.41 -2.40
C ARG A 268 -7.06 -14.01 -2.51
N GLU A 269 -7.22 -14.96 -3.43
CA GLU A 269 -8.49 -15.70 -3.60
C GLU A 269 -8.93 -16.43 -2.33
N ASP A 270 -7.97 -16.99 -1.57
CA ASP A 270 -8.18 -17.69 -0.30
C ASP A 270 -8.09 -16.74 0.93
N ASN A 271 -8.42 -15.45 0.74
CA ASN A 271 -8.38 -14.47 1.84
C ASN A 271 -9.31 -14.90 2.99
N PRO A 272 -8.82 -14.97 4.25
CA PRO A 272 -9.62 -15.42 5.39
C PRO A 272 -10.71 -14.41 5.84
N ARG A 273 -10.70 -13.18 5.28
CA ARG A 273 -11.59 -12.07 5.66
C ARG A 273 -12.33 -11.47 4.45
N PRO A 274 -13.03 -12.27 3.64
CA PRO A 274 -13.63 -11.78 2.39
C PRO A 274 -14.66 -10.65 2.62
N ARG A 275 -15.42 -10.68 3.72
CA ARG A 275 -16.39 -9.63 4.07
C ARG A 275 -15.70 -8.29 4.39
N MET A 276 -14.53 -8.33 5.06
CA MET A 276 -13.77 -7.12 5.37
C MET A 276 -13.21 -6.48 4.10
N VAL A 277 -12.66 -7.31 3.20
CA VAL A 277 -12.16 -6.85 1.88
C VAL A 277 -13.31 -6.26 1.06
N ASP A 278 -14.49 -6.88 1.06
CA ASP A 278 -15.66 -6.36 0.35
C ASP A 278 -16.13 -5.02 0.93
N ALA A 279 -16.14 -4.87 2.25
CA ALA A 279 -16.50 -3.61 2.91
C ALA A 279 -15.50 -2.47 2.55
N VAL A 280 -14.19 -2.78 2.49
CA VAL A 280 -13.17 -1.84 2.01
C VAL A 280 -13.40 -1.47 0.55
N GLY A 281 -13.68 -2.46 -0.32
CA GLY A 281 -13.99 -2.21 -1.72
C GLY A 281 -15.18 -1.29 -1.91
N THR A 282 -16.27 -1.54 -1.18
CA THR A 282 -17.47 -0.69 -1.17
C THR A 282 -17.18 0.72 -0.67
N ALA A 283 -16.34 0.86 0.35
CA ALA A 283 -15.94 2.18 0.87
C ALA A 283 -15.07 2.95 -0.15
N LEU A 284 -14.18 2.26 -0.89
CA LEU A 284 -13.39 2.86 -1.96
C LEU A 284 -14.27 3.34 -3.12
N GLU A 285 -15.22 2.54 -3.58
CA GLU A 285 -16.18 2.92 -4.62
C GLU A 285 -17.06 4.11 -4.19
N THR A 286 -17.47 4.12 -2.92
CA THR A 286 -18.19 5.26 -2.33
C THR A 286 -17.33 6.53 -2.36
N ALA A 287 -16.05 6.43 -2.01
CA ALA A 287 -15.13 7.55 -2.06
C ALA A 287 -14.95 8.09 -3.49
N VAL A 288 -14.85 7.20 -4.49
CA VAL A 288 -14.79 7.59 -5.92
C VAL A 288 -16.07 8.29 -6.35
N SER A 289 -17.25 7.78 -5.95
CA SER A 289 -18.53 8.40 -6.30
C SER A 289 -18.70 9.80 -5.71
N ILE A 290 -18.12 10.08 -4.55
CA ILE A 290 -18.06 11.42 -3.95
C ILE A 290 -17.13 12.33 -4.77
N GLY A 291 -16.01 11.81 -5.26
CA GLY A 291 -15.10 12.47 -6.19
C GLY A 291 -14.32 13.67 -5.65
N ALA A 292 -14.55 14.07 -4.39
CA ALA A 292 -13.82 15.14 -3.71
C ALA A 292 -13.60 14.77 -2.24
N PHE A 293 -12.42 15.07 -1.74
CA PHE A 293 -12.12 14.86 -0.33
C PHE A 293 -12.94 15.85 0.52
N CYS A 294 -13.94 15.30 1.20
CA CYS A 294 -14.76 16.02 2.15
C CYS A 294 -14.75 15.22 3.46
N PRO A 295 -14.05 15.67 4.50
CA PRO A 295 -14.08 14.99 5.79
C PRO A 295 -15.53 14.92 6.28
N PRO A 296 -15.95 13.82 6.95
CA PRO A 296 -17.27 13.76 7.54
C PRO A 296 -17.42 14.86 8.60
N ASP A 297 -18.62 15.41 8.68
CA ASP A 297 -18.94 16.36 9.73
C ASP A 297 -18.80 15.67 11.11
N PRO A 298 -17.99 16.20 12.04
CA PRO A 298 -17.80 15.57 13.35
C PRO A 298 -19.05 15.58 14.23
N LYS A 299 -20.17 16.11 13.73
CA LYS A 299 -21.45 16.24 14.45
C LYS A 299 -22.62 15.48 13.80
N GLY A 300 -22.34 14.56 12.85
CA GLY A 300 -23.35 13.72 12.23
C GLY A 300 -23.52 12.37 12.92
#